data_478d7b49f7deb131736dab0b03fe67f3
#
_entry.id   478d7b49f7deb131736dab0b03fe67f3
#
_cell.length_a   1.000
_cell.length_b   1.000
_cell.length_c   1.000
_cell.angle_alpha   90.00
_cell.angle_beta   90.00
_cell.angle_gamma   90.00
#
_symmetry.space_group_name_H-M   'P 1'
#
loop_
_entity.id
_entity.type
_entity.pdbx_description
1 polymer ?
#
loop_
_entity_poly.entity_id
_entity_poly.type
_entity_poly.pdbx_seq_one_letter_code
_entity_poly.pdbx_strand_id
1 'polypeptide(L)'
;MKQTFIFILTLGLFACNQSTEKETTQGDWIKGTEAEQIKTIEKQFRGFDNTMVETGYRYQELYWAGQDENWEYADYQLDKIKLSIENGLERRPKRAKSAEHFLTYVLPEIKKTLEKKDIEIFNKNFQTMTINCNSCHSMEKVPFFSVQIPTDRQSPIKK
;
A
#
# COMPACT_ATOMS: atom_id res chain seq x y z
N MET A 1 -55.44 4.38 -69.72
CA MET A 1 -54.02 4.26 -69.36
C MET A 1 -53.74 5.26 -68.20
N LYS A 2 -53.68 4.75 -66.95
CA LYS A 2 -53.37 5.53 -65.77
C LYS A 2 -51.96 5.16 -65.28
N GLN A 3 -51.00 6.04 -65.48
CA GLN A 3 -49.65 5.86 -64.93
C GLN A 3 -49.64 6.30 -63.46
N THR A 4 -49.40 5.34 -62.57
CA THR A 4 -49.27 5.61 -61.14
C THR A 4 -47.76 5.84 -60.85
N PHE A 5 -47.40 7.07 -60.51
CA PHE A 5 -46.06 7.43 -60.07
C PHE A 5 -45.89 7.03 -58.63
N ILE A 6 -45.04 6.03 -58.38
CA ILE A 6 -44.63 5.67 -56.99
C ILE A 6 -43.43 6.53 -56.60
N PHE A 7 -43.68 7.45 -55.68
CA PHE A 7 -42.62 8.25 -55.07
C PHE A 7 -42.00 7.43 -53.93
N ILE A 8 -40.79 6.89 -54.14
CA ILE A 8 -40.05 6.23 -53.10
C ILE A 8 -39.35 7.28 -52.27
N LEU A 9 -39.88 7.54 -51.06
CA LEU A 9 -39.32 8.44 -50.05
C LEU A 9 -38.20 7.68 -49.33
N THR A 10 -36.95 7.85 -49.78
CA THR A 10 -35.76 7.33 -49.04
C THR A 10 -35.51 8.23 -47.82
N LEU A 11 -36.00 7.81 -46.63
CA LEU A 11 -35.57 8.37 -45.35
C LEU A 11 -34.14 7.95 -45.11
N GLY A 12 -33.19 8.87 -45.35
CA GLY A 12 -31.80 8.75 -44.88
C GLY A 12 -31.76 8.83 -43.36
N LEU A 13 -31.51 7.69 -42.71
CA LEU A 13 -31.16 7.66 -41.28
C LEU A 13 -29.76 8.24 -41.12
N PHE A 14 -29.67 9.57 -40.89
CA PHE A 14 -28.50 10.16 -40.33
C PHE A 14 -28.46 9.78 -38.83
N ALA A 15 -27.87 8.63 -38.52
CA ALA A 15 -27.45 8.30 -37.20
C ALA A 15 -26.31 9.28 -36.85
N CYS A 16 -26.64 10.42 -36.22
CA CYS A 16 -25.68 11.21 -35.53
C CYS A 16 -25.06 10.34 -34.42
N ASN A 17 -23.86 9.82 -34.70
CA ASN A 17 -23.00 9.28 -33.67
C ASN A 17 -22.50 10.48 -32.84
N GLN A 18 -23.36 11.00 -31.94
CA GLN A 18 -22.92 11.89 -30.90
C GLN A 18 -22.05 11.06 -29.97
N SER A 19 -20.74 11.07 -30.25
CA SER A 19 -19.78 10.82 -29.18
C SER A 19 -20.02 11.90 -28.13
N THR A 20 -20.80 11.57 -27.10
CA THR A 20 -20.87 12.34 -25.88
C THR A 20 -19.42 12.37 -25.35
N GLU A 21 -18.70 13.43 -25.68
CA GLU A 21 -17.50 13.78 -24.91
C GLU A 21 -17.96 13.87 -23.47
N LYS A 22 -17.63 12.84 -22.70
CA LYS A 22 -17.87 12.82 -21.27
C LYS A 22 -17.03 13.97 -20.72
N GLU A 23 -17.72 15.02 -20.30
CA GLU A 23 -17.08 16.17 -19.66
C GLU A 23 -16.25 15.61 -18.50
N THR A 24 -14.95 15.45 -18.71
CA THR A 24 -14.05 14.89 -17.71
C THR A 24 -13.89 15.95 -16.64
N THR A 25 -14.48 15.72 -15.48
CA THR A 25 -14.29 16.57 -14.32
C THR A 25 -12.80 16.64 -14.01
N GLN A 26 -12.19 17.80 -14.22
CA GLN A 26 -10.77 18.01 -13.96
C GLN A 26 -10.60 18.60 -12.57
N GLY A 27 -9.69 18.02 -11.79
CA GLY A 27 -9.25 18.63 -10.54
C GLY A 27 -8.30 19.81 -10.78
N ASP A 28 -7.98 20.55 -9.72
CA ASP A 28 -7.08 21.71 -9.81
C ASP A 28 -5.69 21.35 -10.36
N TRP A 29 -5.17 20.20 -9.99
CA TRP A 29 -3.84 19.71 -10.40
C TRP A 29 -3.85 18.35 -11.15
N ILE A 30 -4.95 17.61 -11.09
CA ILE A 30 -5.15 16.37 -11.87
C ILE A 30 -5.85 16.76 -13.17
N LYS A 31 -5.09 16.94 -14.25
CA LYS A 31 -5.56 17.42 -15.56
C LYS A 31 -5.17 16.45 -16.67
N GLY A 32 -5.79 16.65 -17.84
CA GLY A 32 -5.53 15.87 -19.04
C GLY A 32 -6.52 14.73 -19.27
N THR A 33 -6.16 13.80 -20.12
CA THR A 33 -6.94 12.58 -20.42
C THR A 33 -7.04 11.65 -19.19
N GLU A 34 -7.98 10.72 -19.19
CA GLU A 34 -8.11 9.71 -18.12
C GLU A 34 -6.78 8.99 -17.84
N ALA A 35 -6.04 8.62 -18.89
CA ALA A 35 -4.75 7.95 -18.75
C ALA A 35 -3.69 8.86 -18.08
N GLU A 36 -3.67 10.14 -18.40
CA GLU A 36 -2.77 11.12 -17.77
C GLU A 36 -3.15 11.39 -16.32
N GLN A 37 -4.43 11.45 -16.01
CA GLN A 37 -4.93 11.60 -14.64
C GLN A 37 -4.56 10.40 -13.78
N ILE A 38 -4.78 9.16 -14.25
CA ILE A 38 -4.38 7.92 -13.57
C ILE A 38 -2.87 7.93 -13.32
N LYS A 39 -2.05 8.24 -14.33
CA LYS A 39 -0.60 8.32 -14.20
C LYS A 39 -0.16 9.36 -13.17
N THR A 40 -0.86 10.48 -13.09
CA THR A 40 -0.58 11.52 -12.10
C THR A 40 -0.88 11.02 -10.68
N ILE A 41 -2.01 10.32 -10.47
CA ILE A 41 -2.39 9.72 -9.20
C ILE A 41 -1.37 8.64 -8.79
N GLU A 42 -1.01 7.72 -9.69
CA GLU A 42 0.00 6.69 -9.43
C GLU A 42 1.33 7.27 -8.98
N LYS A 43 1.76 8.38 -9.61
CA LYS A 43 2.99 9.10 -9.23
C LYS A 43 2.93 9.62 -7.79
N GLN A 44 1.75 10.08 -7.31
CA GLN A 44 1.60 10.58 -5.93
C GLN A 44 1.70 9.48 -4.89
N PHE A 45 1.28 8.26 -5.21
CA PHE A 45 1.47 7.11 -4.32
C PHE A 45 2.94 6.70 -4.16
N ARG A 46 3.83 7.17 -5.02
CA ARG A 46 5.28 6.93 -5.00
C ARG A 46 5.64 5.44 -5.10
N GLY A 47 6.85 5.09 -4.65
CA GLY A 47 7.36 3.73 -4.70
C GLY A 47 7.27 2.99 -3.37
N PHE A 48 8.18 2.03 -3.22
CA PHE A 48 8.33 1.25 -2.00
C PHE A 48 8.95 2.08 -0.86
N ASP A 49 9.62 3.18 -1.18
CA ASP A 49 10.15 4.16 -0.24
C ASP A 49 9.06 4.75 0.66
N ASN A 50 7.91 5.11 0.09
CA ASN A 50 6.77 5.60 0.87
C ASN A 50 6.18 4.51 1.79
N THR A 51 6.13 3.27 1.32
CA THR A 51 5.80 2.10 2.12
C THR A 51 6.70 1.98 3.34
N MET A 52 8.02 2.16 3.16
CA MET A 52 8.98 2.04 4.26
C MET A 52 8.86 3.17 5.28
N VAL A 53 8.45 4.37 4.88
CA VAL A 53 8.15 5.46 5.82
C VAL A 53 7.00 5.06 6.76
N GLU A 54 5.90 4.55 6.21
CA GLU A 54 4.78 4.07 7.04
C GLU A 54 5.19 2.85 7.88
N THR A 55 5.88 1.88 7.29
CA THR A 55 6.36 0.70 8.00
C THR A 55 7.28 1.07 9.16
N GLY A 56 8.19 2.03 8.97
CA GLY A 56 9.10 2.52 10.02
C GLY A 56 8.35 3.19 11.17
N TYR A 57 7.34 4.01 10.88
CA TYR A 57 6.46 4.56 11.91
C TYR A 57 5.75 3.45 12.69
N ARG A 58 5.11 2.51 12.00
CA ARG A 58 4.39 1.39 12.62
C ARG A 58 5.30 0.46 13.43
N TYR A 59 6.54 0.27 12.98
CA TYR A 59 7.55 -0.49 13.68
C TYR A 59 7.90 0.13 15.04
N GLN A 60 8.06 1.45 15.11
CA GLN A 60 8.29 2.16 16.38
C GLN A 60 7.09 2.05 17.31
N GLU A 61 5.88 2.26 16.78
CA GLU A 61 4.64 2.15 17.56
C GLU A 61 4.45 0.72 18.11
N LEU A 62 4.72 -0.31 17.31
CA LEU A 62 4.69 -1.71 17.72
C LEU A 62 5.64 -1.96 18.89
N TYR A 63 6.88 -1.44 18.80
CA TYR A 63 7.84 -1.60 19.88
C TYR A 63 7.34 -0.98 21.18
N TRP A 64 6.94 0.27 21.16
CA TRP A 64 6.49 0.97 22.35
C TRP A 64 5.17 0.44 22.90
N ALA A 65 4.27 -0.02 22.04
CA ALA A 65 3.08 -0.72 22.49
C ALA A 65 3.41 -2.01 23.25
N GLY A 66 4.40 -2.77 22.79
CA GLY A 66 4.91 -3.94 23.49
C GLY A 66 5.55 -3.59 24.85
N GLN A 67 6.38 -2.53 24.88
CA GLN A 67 6.99 -2.06 26.13
C GLN A 67 5.95 -1.59 27.18
N ASP A 68 4.83 -1.04 26.73
CA ASP A 68 3.70 -0.66 27.56
C ASP A 68 2.76 -1.84 27.90
N GLU A 69 3.06 -3.04 27.40
CA GLU A 69 2.17 -4.20 27.47
C GLU A 69 0.75 -3.92 26.94
N ASN A 70 0.67 -2.98 25.98
CA ASN A 70 -0.56 -2.68 25.25
C ASN A 70 -0.69 -3.60 24.02
N TRP A 71 -0.99 -4.88 24.32
CA TRP A 71 -0.97 -5.95 23.32
C TRP A 71 -1.98 -5.75 22.18
N GLU A 72 -3.12 -5.14 22.46
CA GLU A 72 -4.13 -4.83 21.44
C GLU A 72 -3.62 -3.77 20.46
N TYR A 73 -2.95 -2.74 20.97
CA TYR A 73 -2.35 -1.71 20.12
C TYR A 73 -1.14 -2.25 19.36
N ALA A 74 -0.33 -3.10 19.98
CA ALA A 74 0.77 -3.79 19.33
C ALA A 74 0.27 -4.64 18.16
N ASP A 75 -0.79 -5.39 18.36
CA ASP A 75 -1.44 -6.22 17.35
C ASP A 75 -1.96 -5.39 16.17
N TYR A 76 -2.64 -4.31 16.45
CA TYR A 76 -3.08 -3.34 15.43
C TYR A 76 -1.90 -2.82 14.60
N GLN A 77 -0.78 -2.45 15.24
CA GLN A 77 0.40 -1.95 14.53
C GLN A 77 1.06 -3.01 13.66
N LEU A 78 1.10 -4.26 14.13
CA LEU A 78 1.61 -5.38 13.36
C LEU A 78 0.79 -5.61 12.07
N ASP A 79 -0.53 -5.59 12.18
CA ASP A 79 -1.44 -5.72 11.02
C ASP A 79 -1.24 -4.55 10.03
N LYS A 80 -0.99 -3.33 10.52
CA LYS A 80 -0.69 -2.16 9.67
C LYS A 80 0.67 -2.26 8.98
N ILE A 81 1.69 -2.85 9.62
CA ILE A 81 2.97 -3.17 8.97
C ILE A 81 2.74 -4.11 7.78
N LYS A 82 1.99 -5.19 8.01
CA LYS A 82 1.64 -6.15 6.95
C LYS A 82 0.96 -5.46 5.77
N LEU A 83 -0.13 -4.74 6.05
CA LEU A 83 -0.91 -4.03 5.04
C LEU A 83 -0.07 -3.02 4.25
N SER A 84 0.78 -2.25 4.92
CA SER A 84 1.66 -1.28 4.27
C SER A 84 2.61 -1.95 3.27
N ILE A 85 3.22 -3.07 3.66
CA ILE A 85 4.12 -3.83 2.78
C ILE A 85 3.34 -4.43 1.61
N GLU A 86 2.19 -5.05 1.83
CA GLU A 86 1.34 -5.63 0.77
C GLU A 86 0.94 -4.57 -0.26
N ASN A 87 0.44 -3.41 0.17
CA ASN A 87 0.14 -2.27 -0.71
C ASN A 87 1.38 -1.77 -1.48
N GLY A 88 2.55 -1.82 -0.85
CA GLY A 88 3.82 -1.50 -1.50
C GLY A 88 4.19 -2.49 -2.59
N LEU A 89 3.91 -3.77 -2.38
CA LEU A 89 4.17 -4.84 -3.35
C LEU A 89 3.24 -4.76 -4.57
N GLU A 90 1.99 -4.33 -4.41
CA GLU A 90 1.12 -4.04 -5.55
C GLU A 90 1.75 -3.01 -6.49
N ARG A 91 2.33 -1.94 -5.92
CA ARG A 91 3.02 -0.89 -6.68
C ARG A 91 4.39 -1.31 -7.19
N ARG A 92 5.06 -2.26 -6.54
CA ARG A 92 6.44 -2.70 -6.84
C ARG A 92 6.57 -4.22 -6.72
N PRO A 93 5.90 -5.01 -7.58
CA PRO A 93 5.85 -6.47 -7.48
C PRO A 93 7.23 -7.15 -7.57
N LYS A 94 8.23 -6.48 -8.16
CA LYS A 94 9.61 -6.99 -8.21
C LYS A 94 10.24 -7.22 -6.83
N ARG A 95 9.69 -6.60 -5.77
CA ARG A 95 10.17 -6.76 -4.39
C ARG A 95 9.49 -7.89 -3.63
N ALA A 96 8.55 -8.60 -4.25
CA ALA A 96 7.80 -9.67 -3.59
C ALA A 96 8.75 -10.77 -3.04
N LYS A 97 9.78 -11.14 -3.82
CA LYS A 97 10.73 -12.17 -3.43
C LYS A 97 11.52 -11.82 -2.16
N SER A 98 11.95 -10.58 -1.99
CA SER A 98 12.68 -10.13 -0.80
C SER A 98 11.78 -9.97 0.42
N ALA A 99 10.49 -9.66 0.23
CA ALA A 99 9.51 -9.49 1.30
C ALA A 99 8.84 -10.81 1.74
N GLU A 100 8.93 -11.88 0.93
CA GLU A 100 8.20 -13.13 1.15
C GLU A 100 8.42 -13.71 2.55
N HIS A 101 9.68 -13.90 2.96
CA HIS A 101 9.99 -14.46 4.27
C HIS A 101 9.47 -13.60 5.42
N PHE A 102 9.56 -12.29 5.28
CA PHE A 102 9.07 -11.36 6.29
C PHE A 102 7.55 -11.48 6.47
N LEU A 103 6.80 -11.50 5.37
CA LEU A 103 5.34 -11.58 5.38
C LEU A 103 4.80 -12.96 5.79
N THR A 104 5.47 -14.05 5.36
CA THR A 104 4.95 -15.41 5.53
C THR A 104 5.43 -16.10 6.79
N TYR A 105 6.54 -15.64 7.37
CA TYR A 105 7.12 -16.24 8.57
C TYR A 105 7.28 -15.24 9.72
N VAL A 106 7.99 -14.12 9.48
CA VAL A 106 8.37 -13.21 10.57
C VAL A 106 7.13 -12.56 11.21
N LEU A 107 6.25 -11.94 10.42
CA LEU A 107 5.04 -11.30 10.97
C LEU A 107 4.11 -12.30 11.67
N PRO A 108 3.84 -13.51 11.14
CA PRO A 108 3.08 -14.53 11.87
C PRO A 108 3.72 -14.95 13.20
N GLU A 109 5.05 -15.04 13.30
CA GLU A 109 5.72 -15.37 14.58
C GLU A 109 5.61 -14.21 15.59
N ILE A 110 5.69 -12.96 15.15
CA ILE A 110 5.40 -11.81 16.01
C ILE A 110 3.94 -11.84 16.50
N LYS A 111 2.98 -12.16 15.61
CA LYS A 111 1.56 -12.30 15.99
C LYS A 111 1.37 -13.29 17.14
N LYS A 112 1.94 -14.49 17.00
CA LYS A 112 1.92 -15.52 18.07
C LYS A 112 2.58 -15.04 19.35
N THR A 113 3.58 -14.18 19.24
CA THR A 113 4.27 -13.59 20.39
C THR A 113 3.35 -12.64 21.16
N LEU A 114 2.60 -11.80 20.44
CA LEU A 114 1.64 -10.86 21.04
C LEU A 114 0.50 -11.59 21.79
N GLU A 115 0.08 -12.73 21.26
CA GLU A 115 -0.93 -13.59 21.90
C GLU A 115 -0.50 -14.11 23.27
N LYS A 116 0.82 -14.30 23.48
CA LYS A 116 1.39 -14.76 24.76
C LYS A 116 1.39 -13.69 25.85
N LYS A 117 1.32 -12.42 25.45
CA LYS A 117 1.35 -11.25 26.34
C LYS A 117 2.55 -11.27 27.32
N ASP A 118 3.72 -11.68 26.82
CA ASP A 118 4.97 -11.82 27.58
C ASP A 118 6.01 -10.88 27.01
N ILE A 119 6.47 -9.94 27.85
CA ILE A 119 7.41 -8.90 27.45
C ILE A 119 8.82 -9.42 27.11
N GLU A 120 9.28 -10.47 27.77
CA GLU A 120 10.61 -11.03 27.51
C GLU A 120 10.62 -11.76 26.17
N ILE A 121 9.57 -12.54 25.89
CA ILE A 121 9.38 -13.21 24.60
C ILE A 121 9.21 -12.16 23.49
N PHE A 122 8.43 -11.10 23.76
CA PHE A 122 8.26 -10.00 22.81
C PHE A 122 9.61 -9.34 22.46
N ASN A 123 10.40 -8.95 23.45
CA ASN A 123 11.68 -8.29 23.22
C ASN A 123 12.63 -9.16 22.39
N LYS A 124 12.72 -10.46 22.67
CA LYS A 124 13.54 -11.41 21.90
C LYS A 124 13.08 -11.49 20.45
N ASN A 125 11.78 -11.63 20.24
CA ASN A 125 11.23 -11.81 18.88
C ASN A 125 11.22 -10.49 18.10
N PHE A 126 11.09 -9.35 18.77
CA PHE A 126 11.24 -8.04 18.15
C PHE A 126 12.68 -7.80 17.62
N GLN A 127 13.71 -8.27 18.34
CA GLN A 127 15.08 -8.29 17.80
C GLN A 127 15.18 -9.14 16.53
N THR A 128 14.54 -10.30 16.52
CA THR A 128 14.52 -11.17 15.32
C THR A 128 13.81 -10.47 14.16
N MET A 129 12.70 -9.76 14.42
CA MET A 129 12.01 -8.95 13.41
C MET A 129 12.94 -7.86 12.85
N THR A 130 13.67 -7.16 13.72
CA THR A 130 14.64 -6.11 13.32
C THR A 130 15.71 -6.65 12.40
N ILE A 131 16.30 -7.81 12.73
CA ILE A 131 17.30 -8.49 11.89
C ILE A 131 16.70 -8.82 10.51
N ASN A 132 15.45 -9.27 10.46
CA ASN A 132 14.79 -9.60 9.21
C ASN A 132 14.44 -8.36 8.36
N CYS A 133 14.12 -7.21 8.97
CA CYS A 133 14.04 -5.94 8.26
C CYS A 133 15.35 -5.62 7.53
N ASN A 134 16.47 -5.72 8.24
CA ASN A 134 17.80 -5.46 7.67
C ASN A 134 18.20 -6.49 6.61
N SER A 135 17.78 -7.73 6.76
CA SER A 135 17.98 -8.79 5.77
C SER A 135 17.31 -8.46 4.44
N CYS A 136 16.04 -8.00 4.49
CA CYS A 136 15.32 -7.55 3.31
C CYS A 136 16.02 -6.34 2.67
N HIS A 137 16.45 -5.35 3.46
CA HIS A 137 17.20 -4.18 2.97
C HIS A 137 18.50 -4.58 2.26
N SER A 138 19.19 -5.58 2.78
CA SER A 138 20.41 -6.13 2.16
C SER A 138 20.11 -6.81 0.83
N MET A 139 19.05 -7.62 0.75
CA MET A 139 18.62 -8.25 -0.51
C MET A 139 18.23 -7.22 -1.57
N GLU A 140 17.65 -6.11 -1.16
CA GLU A 140 17.27 -5.00 -2.03
C GLU A 140 18.43 -4.04 -2.35
N LYS A 141 19.66 -4.36 -1.89
CA LYS A 141 20.88 -3.57 -2.10
C LYS A 141 20.81 -2.15 -1.50
N VAL A 142 20.11 -2.02 -0.39
CA VAL A 142 19.99 -0.77 0.36
C VAL A 142 20.38 -0.95 1.84
N PRO A 143 21.53 -1.61 2.15
CA PRO A 143 21.92 -1.92 3.53
C PRO A 143 22.22 -0.68 4.38
N PHE A 144 22.34 0.49 3.75
CA PHE A 144 22.53 1.76 4.42
C PHE A 144 21.25 2.25 5.14
N PHE A 145 20.09 1.68 4.85
CA PHE A 145 18.88 1.84 5.65
C PHE A 145 18.86 0.80 6.77
N SER A 146 19.72 0.97 7.78
CA SER A 146 19.82 0.05 8.90
C SER A 146 18.75 0.34 9.95
N VAL A 147 17.88 -0.63 10.18
CA VAL A 147 16.84 -0.58 11.21
C VAL A 147 17.46 -0.98 12.55
N GLN A 148 17.12 -0.26 13.60
CA GLN A 148 17.58 -0.51 14.98
C GLN A 148 16.38 -0.57 15.93
N ILE A 149 16.58 -1.17 17.09
CA ILE A 149 15.60 -1.12 18.18
C ILE A 149 15.43 0.35 18.61
N PRO A 150 14.20 0.87 18.71
CA PRO A 150 13.96 2.24 19.14
C PRO A 150 14.51 2.51 20.56
N THR A 151 15.31 3.57 20.73
CA THR A 151 15.84 3.99 22.03
C THR A 151 15.03 5.13 22.63
N ASP A 152 14.43 5.96 21.78
CA ASP A 152 13.70 7.15 22.19
C ASP A 152 12.27 7.09 21.68
N ARG A 153 11.31 7.28 22.57
CA ARG A 153 9.89 7.30 22.23
C ARG A 153 9.51 8.67 21.67
N GLN A 154 9.12 8.68 20.40
CA GLN A 154 8.57 9.87 19.73
C GLN A 154 7.03 9.84 19.67
N SER A 155 6.43 8.68 19.90
CA SER A 155 4.98 8.51 19.89
C SER A 155 4.32 9.20 21.09
N PRO A 156 3.23 9.96 20.86
CA PRO A 156 2.41 10.48 21.95
C PRO A 156 1.48 9.42 22.55
N ILE A 157 1.34 8.27 21.90
CA ILE A 157 0.42 7.19 22.32
C ILE A 157 1.11 6.34 23.38
N LYS A 158 0.53 6.35 24.57
CA LYS A 158 1.01 5.63 25.74
C LYS A 158 -0.18 5.02 26.48
N LYS A 159 0.00 3.83 27.06
CA LYS A 159 -1.01 3.19 27.91
C LYS A 159 -1.10 3.87 29.26
#